data_575123a012ebea421c9a4bd75154c02a
#
_entry.id   575123a012ebea421c9a4bd75154c02a
#
_cell.length_a   1.000
_cell.length_b   1.000
_cell.length_c   1.000
_cell.angle_alpha   90.00
_cell.angle_beta   90.00
_cell.angle_gamma   90.00
#
_symmetry.space_group_name_H-M   'P 1'
#
loop_
_entity.id
_entity.type
_entity.pdbx_description
1 polymer ?
#
loop_
_entity_poly.entity_id
_entity_poly.type
_entity_poly.pdbx_seq_one_letter_code
_entity_poly.pdbx_strand_id
1 'polypeptide(L)'
;MNDKGKILVVDDDRLVLATLTHGLLQAGYEVIDTDNGDDAILLAREHRPDLALLDIRMEGKSGFDVAAYLRESSRTPFMFLSAFADDETIARVKELGAVDYLVKPLEVKQILPAVEAAFARAQASPASADPPAAPAAGAPMSTLVAVAVGVLMQRDSIARAAALELLQAQAAEDAMSVERHAQRVVDAVELLARRPRG
;
A
#
# COMPACT_ATOMS: atom_id res chain seq x y z
N MET A 1 -0.63 -0.26 32.05
CA MET A 1 -1.14 0.68 31.05
C MET A 1 -0.28 0.48 29.82
N ASN A 2 -0.80 -0.19 28.82
CA ASN A 2 -0.09 -0.36 27.53
C ASN A 2 -0.39 0.87 26.68
N ASP A 3 0.58 1.75 26.55
CA ASP A 3 0.44 3.06 25.91
C ASP A 3 1.14 3.07 24.55
N LYS A 4 0.88 2.03 23.73
CA LYS A 4 1.42 1.97 22.36
C LYS A 4 0.63 2.82 21.38
N GLY A 5 -0.54 3.32 21.77
CA GLY A 5 -1.44 4.09 20.92
C GLY A 5 -2.78 3.41 20.67
N LYS A 6 -3.70 4.18 20.09
CA LYS A 6 -5.09 3.80 19.83
C LYS A 6 -5.32 3.61 18.34
N ILE A 7 -5.89 2.46 17.97
CA ILE A 7 -6.12 2.07 16.57
C ILE A 7 -7.62 1.91 16.33
N LEU A 8 -8.13 2.55 15.27
CA LEU A 8 -9.46 2.28 14.74
C LEU A 8 -9.34 1.21 13.66
N VAL A 9 -10.09 0.13 13.77
CA VAL A 9 -10.17 -0.95 12.77
C VAL A 9 -11.55 -0.97 12.16
N VAL A 10 -11.64 -0.92 10.84
CA VAL A 10 -12.90 -0.89 10.10
C VAL A 10 -12.88 -1.96 9.02
N ASP A 11 -13.75 -2.96 9.14
CA ASP A 11 -13.85 -4.07 8.18
C ASP A 11 -15.24 -4.72 8.31
N ASP A 12 -15.99 -4.89 7.22
CA ASP A 12 -17.32 -5.49 7.24
C ASP A 12 -17.29 -7.02 7.40
N ASP A 13 -16.12 -7.64 7.19
CA ASP A 13 -15.90 -9.05 7.55
C ASP A 13 -15.58 -9.18 9.04
N ARG A 14 -16.56 -9.65 9.80
CA ARG A 14 -16.46 -9.85 11.26
C ARG A 14 -15.33 -10.78 11.69
N LEU A 15 -14.94 -11.73 10.85
CA LEU A 15 -13.84 -12.65 11.16
C LEU A 15 -12.50 -11.92 11.03
N VAL A 16 -12.34 -11.13 9.97
CA VAL A 16 -11.16 -10.26 9.79
C VAL A 16 -11.08 -9.26 10.93
N LEU A 17 -12.19 -8.56 11.20
CA LEU A 17 -12.29 -7.58 12.29
C LEU A 17 -11.86 -8.16 13.64
N ALA A 18 -12.44 -9.30 14.02
CA ALA A 18 -12.11 -9.98 15.30
C ALA A 18 -10.63 -10.43 15.35
N THR A 19 -10.09 -10.93 14.22
CA THR A 19 -8.69 -11.37 14.13
C THR A 19 -7.72 -10.21 14.31
N LEU A 20 -7.99 -9.08 13.64
CA LEU A 20 -7.17 -7.88 13.71
C LEU A 20 -7.22 -7.28 15.12
N THR A 21 -8.43 -7.08 15.64
CA THR A 21 -8.68 -6.54 16.99
C THR A 21 -7.96 -7.36 18.05
N HIS A 22 -8.12 -8.69 18.02
CA HIS A 22 -7.44 -9.57 18.96
C HIS A 22 -5.90 -9.47 18.85
N GLY A 23 -5.36 -9.51 17.64
CA GLY A 23 -3.91 -9.44 17.42
C GLY A 23 -3.30 -8.11 17.88
N LEU A 24 -3.97 -6.99 17.62
CA LEU A 24 -3.52 -5.67 18.02
C LEU A 24 -3.61 -5.45 19.53
N LEU A 25 -4.69 -5.91 20.18
CA LEU A 25 -4.83 -5.90 21.63
C LEU A 25 -3.73 -6.71 22.33
N GLN A 26 -3.40 -7.91 21.79
CA GLN A 26 -2.29 -8.73 22.29
C GLN A 26 -0.93 -8.06 22.14
N ALA A 27 -0.76 -7.26 21.09
CA ALA A 27 0.46 -6.48 20.87
C ALA A 27 0.55 -5.23 21.78
N GLY A 28 -0.52 -4.90 22.51
CA GLY A 28 -0.55 -3.82 23.49
C GLY A 28 -1.10 -2.49 22.99
N TYR A 29 -1.84 -2.50 21.87
CA TYR A 29 -2.57 -1.33 21.41
C TYR A 29 -3.97 -1.25 22.06
N GLU A 30 -4.51 -0.04 22.17
CA GLU A 30 -5.93 0.16 22.39
C GLU A 30 -6.65 0.05 21.04
N VAL A 31 -7.71 -0.74 20.94
CA VAL A 31 -8.40 -0.97 19.67
C VAL A 31 -9.88 -0.59 19.81
N ILE A 32 -10.33 0.18 18.82
CA ILE A 32 -11.74 0.48 18.59
C ILE A 32 -12.07 -0.15 17.25
N ASP A 33 -13.14 -0.91 17.17
CA ASP A 33 -13.51 -1.60 15.94
C ASP A 33 -14.96 -1.35 15.55
N THR A 34 -15.24 -1.38 14.27
CA THR A 34 -16.58 -1.28 13.69
C THR A 34 -16.65 -1.97 12.33
N ASP A 35 -17.85 -2.42 11.97
CA ASP A 35 -18.12 -3.11 10.71
C ASP A 35 -18.73 -2.20 9.62
N ASN A 36 -18.78 -0.89 9.84
CA ASN A 36 -19.32 0.04 8.85
C ASN A 36 -18.64 1.42 8.87
N GLY A 37 -18.71 2.12 7.73
CA GLY A 37 -18.04 3.40 7.53
C GLY A 37 -18.68 4.59 8.23
N ASP A 38 -20.00 4.57 8.49
CA ASP A 38 -20.68 5.66 9.19
C ASP A 38 -20.28 5.70 10.66
N ASP A 39 -20.30 4.55 11.34
CA ASP A 39 -19.84 4.43 12.70
C ASP A 39 -18.34 4.69 12.83
N ALA A 40 -17.55 4.30 11.83
CA ALA A 40 -16.11 4.59 11.79
C ALA A 40 -15.82 6.10 11.90
N ILE A 41 -16.59 6.92 11.19
CA ILE A 41 -16.47 8.38 11.26
C ILE A 41 -16.85 8.92 12.65
N LEU A 42 -17.93 8.40 13.24
CA LEU A 42 -18.37 8.79 14.58
C LEU A 42 -17.32 8.42 15.63
N LEU A 43 -16.85 7.17 15.62
CA LEU A 43 -15.83 6.67 16.53
C LEU A 43 -14.51 7.41 16.39
N ALA A 44 -14.09 7.71 15.15
CA ALA A 44 -12.90 8.50 14.92
C ALA A 44 -12.99 9.90 15.55
N ARG A 45 -14.14 10.54 15.44
CA ARG A 45 -14.39 11.86 16.04
C ARG A 45 -14.39 11.82 17.58
N GLU A 46 -15.02 10.79 18.15
CA GLU A 46 -15.19 10.64 19.60
C GLU A 46 -13.87 10.23 20.27
N HIS A 47 -13.20 9.23 19.71
CA HIS A 47 -12.06 8.59 20.35
C HIS A 47 -10.71 9.08 19.88
N ARG A 48 -10.64 9.81 18.75
CA ARG A 48 -9.41 10.37 18.16
C ARG A 48 -8.28 9.34 18.09
N PRO A 49 -8.43 8.27 17.28
CA PRO A 49 -7.40 7.25 17.16
C PRO A 49 -6.10 7.83 16.57
N ASP A 50 -4.98 7.23 16.93
CA ASP A 50 -3.66 7.59 16.43
C ASP A 50 -3.37 6.99 15.06
N LEU A 51 -4.09 5.92 14.68
CA LEU A 51 -4.01 5.24 13.38
C LEU A 51 -5.36 4.61 13.05
N ALA A 52 -5.72 4.58 11.77
CA ALA A 52 -6.89 3.83 11.30
C ALA A 52 -6.49 2.75 10.28
N LEU A 53 -7.04 1.55 10.42
CA LEU A 53 -6.98 0.46 9.45
C LEU A 53 -8.35 0.35 8.79
N LEU A 54 -8.41 0.55 7.47
CA LEU A 54 -9.67 0.70 6.75
C LEU A 54 -9.78 -0.35 5.64
N ASP A 55 -10.79 -1.21 5.70
CA ASP A 55 -11.13 -1.99 4.51
C ASP A 55 -11.65 -1.05 3.41
N ILE A 56 -11.22 -1.30 2.17
CA ILE A 56 -11.63 -0.48 1.03
C ILE A 56 -13.09 -0.73 0.66
N ARG A 57 -13.52 -2.01 0.70
CA ARG A 57 -14.84 -2.42 0.23
C ARG A 57 -15.74 -2.78 1.40
N MET A 58 -16.65 -1.89 1.72
CA MET A 58 -17.68 -2.09 2.74
C MET A 58 -19.04 -1.68 2.18
N GLU A 59 -20.11 -2.22 2.73
CA GLU A 59 -21.47 -1.75 2.42
C GLU A 59 -21.67 -0.32 2.94
N GLY A 60 -22.33 0.52 2.13
CA GLY A 60 -22.56 1.92 2.47
C GLY A 60 -21.34 2.81 2.17
N LYS A 61 -20.78 3.46 3.20
CA LYS A 61 -19.55 4.25 3.05
C LYS A 61 -18.33 3.35 2.93
N SER A 62 -17.59 3.55 1.85
CA SER A 62 -16.35 2.84 1.59
C SER A 62 -15.20 3.31 2.51
N GLY A 63 -14.14 2.50 2.63
CA GLY A 63 -12.93 2.94 3.32
C GLY A 63 -12.31 4.22 2.74
N PHE A 64 -12.51 4.49 1.46
CA PHE A 64 -12.07 5.74 0.84
C PHE A 64 -12.82 6.96 1.38
N ASP A 65 -14.13 6.83 1.64
CA ASP A 65 -14.95 7.92 2.21
C ASP A 65 -14.53 8.20 3.65
N VAL A 66 -14.26 7.15 4.44
CA VAL A 66 -13.73 7.28 5.80
C VAL A 66 -12.34 7.94 5.77
N ALA A 67 -11.45 7.50 4.88
CA ALA A 67 -10.11 8.08 4.73
C ALA A 67 -10.13 9.57 4.36
N ALA A 68 -11.02 9.96 3.44
CA ALA A 68 -11.21 11.36 3.08
C ALA A 68 -11.61 12.20 4.30
N TYR A 69 -12.56 11.71 5.10
CA TYR A 69 -12.96 12.36 6.36
C TYR A 69 -11.79 12.46 7.35
N LEU A 70 -11.04 11.39 7.57
CA LEU A 70 -9.92 11.37 8.51
C LEU A 70 -8.84 12.38 8.11
N ARG A 71 -8.54 12.47 6.82
CA ARG A 71 -7.57 13.42 6.27
C ARG A 71 -7.97 14.86 6.50
N GLU A 72 -9.25 15.19 6.24
CA GLU A 72 -9.76 16.57 6.29
C GLU A 72 -10.06 17.04 7.72
N SER A 73 -10.62 16.15 8.55
CA SER A 73 -11.17 16.53 9.84
C SER A 73 -10.24 16.28 11.02
N SER A 74 -9.54 15.15 11.06
CA SER A 74 -8.73 14.76 12.23
C SER A 74 -7.23 14.67 11.94
N ARG A 75 -6.84 14.64 10.67
CA ARG A 75 -5.45 14.35 10.23
C ARG A 75 -4.91 13.04 10.81
N THR A 76 -5.79 12.11 11.14
CA THR A 76 -5.43 10.78 11.61
C THR A 76 -4.78 10.01 10.46
N PRO A 77 -3.56 9.48 10.64
CA PRO A 77 -2.95 8.62 9.65
C PRO A 77 -3.77 7.35 9.45
N PHE A 78 -3.81 6.83 8.25
CA PHE A 78 -4.58 5.64 7.93
C PHE A 78 -3.86 4.73 6.95
N MET A 79 -4.18 3.44 7.03
CA MET A 79 -3.74 2.39 6.14
C MET A 79 -4.95 1.70 5.54
N PHE A 80 -4.83 1.23 4.31
CA PHE A 80 -5.89 0.46 3.69
C PHE A 80 -5.63 -1.04 3.75
N LEU A 81 -6.72 -1.79 3.92
CA LEU A 81 -6.79 -3.23 3.79
C LEU A 81 -7.59 -3.53 2.53
N SER A 82 -7.11 -4.39 1.64
CA SER A 82 -7.80 -4.68 0.38
C SER A 82 -7.65 -6.12 -0.05
N ALA A 83 -8.71 -6.67 -0.62
CA ALA A 83 -8.67 -7.98 -1.27
C ALA A 83 -7.98 -7.96 -2.66
N PHE A 84 -7.73 -6.76 -3.23
CA PHE A 84 -7.21 -6.60 -4.58
C PHE A 84 -6.09 -5.55 -4.61
N ALA A 85 -5.10 -5.80 -5.47
CA ALA A 85 -3.97 -4.92 -5.71
C ALA A 85 -3.97 -4.44 -7.18
N ASP A 86 -5.13 -3.90 -7.64
CA ASP A 86 -5.20 -3.30 -8.96
C ASP A 86 -4.61 -1.89 -8.99
N ASP A 87 -4.11 -1.48 -10.16
CA ASP A 87 -3.40 -0.21 -10.34
C ASP A 87 -4.26 1.02 -10.02
N GLU A 88 -5.57 0.95 -10.26
CA GLU A 88 -6.51 2.02 -9.98
C GLU A 88 -6.68 2.22 -8.47
N THR A 89 -6.86 1.14 -7.73
CA THR A 89 -6.93 1.13 -6.26
C THR A 89 -5.65 1.69 -5.66
N ILE A 90 -4.47 1.24 -6.13
CA ILE A 90 -3.16 1.72 -5.66
C ILE A 90 -2.98 3.22 -5.93
N ALA A 91 -3.38 3.70 -7.11
CA ALA A 91 -3.31 5.12 -7.44
C ALA A 91 -4.16 5.97 -6.48
N ARG A 92 -5.40 5.54 -6.20
CA ARG A 92 -6.31 6.22 -5.29
C ARG A 92 -5.84 6.22 -3.83
N VAL A 93 -5.26 5.10 -3.37
CA VAL A 93 -4.64 4.98 -2.05
C VAL A 93 -3.51 6.02 -1.88
N LYS A 94 -2.65 6.17 -2.89
CA LYS A 94 -1.56 7.17 -2.89
C LYS A 94 -2.08 8.61 -2.92
N GLU A 95 -3.09 8.89 -3.73
CA GLU A 95 -3.73 10.21 -3.84
C GLU A 95 -4.35 10.66 -2.51
N LEU A 96 -4.94 9.73 -1.76
CA LEU A 96 -5.50 9.99 -0.44
C LEU A 96 -4.43 10.19 0.64
N GLY A 97 -3.18 9.81 0.38
CA GLY A 97 -2.08 9.97 1.32
C GLY A 97 -2.07 8.92 2.43
N ALA A 98 -2.50 7.69 2.13
CA ALA A 98 -2.39 6.57 3.05
C ALA A 98 -0.93 6.33 3.46
N VAL A 99 -0.73 5.98 4.72
CA VAL A 99 0.61 5.67 5.26
C VAL A 99 1.13 4.36 4.69
N ASP A 100 0.24 3.40 4.49
CA ASP A 100 0.56 2.10 3.91
C ASP A 100 -0.70 1.42 3.34
N TYR A 101 -0.49 0.26 2.72
CA TYR A 101 -1.53 -0.53 2.06
C TYR A 101 -1.20 -2.02 2.19
N LEU A 102 -2.13 -2.80 2.70
CA LEU A 102 -1.98 -4.23 2.93
C LEU A 102 -3.00 -5.04 2.13
N VAL A 103 -2.54 -6.14 1.54
CA VAL A 103 -3.38 -7.02 0.72
C VAL A 103 -3.85 -8.20 1.56
N LYS A 104 -5.17 -8.45 1.59
CA LYS A 104 -5.80 -9.64 2.19
C LYS A 104 -5.43 -10.91 1.38
N PRO A 105 -5.20 -12.07 1.99
CA PRO A 105 -5.43 -12.42 3.40
C PRO A 105 -4.36 -11.86 4.34
N LEU A 106 -4.80 -11.33 5.49
CA LEU A 106 -3.96 -10.64 6.45
C LEU A 106 -3.60 -11.55 7.62
N GLU A 107 -2.31 -11.74 7.82
CA GLU A 107 -1.80 -12.35 9.05
C GLU A 107 -1.36 -11.27 10.04
N VAL A 108 -1.65 -11.46 11.34
CA VAL A 108 -1.26 -10.53 12.39
C VAL A 108 0.25 -10.23 12.36
N LYS A 109 1.07 -11.22 11.97
CA LYS A 109 2.52 -11.07 11.81
C LYS A 109 2.94 -10.07 10.73
N GLN A 110 2.09 -9.83 9.73
CA GLN A 110 2.35 -8.86 8.66
C GLN A 110 1.86 -7.46 9.04
N ILE A 111 0.77 -7.40 9.80
CA ILE A 111 0.12 -6.15 10.20
C ILE A 111 0.92 -5.43 11.28
N LEU A 112 1.42 -6.15 12.28
CA LEU A 112 2.16 -5.54 13.39
C LEU A 112 3.36 -4.72 12.96
N PRO A 113 4.27 -5.19 12.09
CA PRO A 113 5.38 -4.39 11.60
C PRO A 113 4.94 -3.15 10.82
N ALA A 114 3.85 -3.26 10.02
CA ALA A 114 3.31 -2.14 9.26
C ALA A 114 2.69 -1.08 10.18
N VAL A 115 1.95 -1.50 11.21
CA VAL A 115 1.40 -0.63 12.25
C VAL A 115 2.52 0.06 13.02
N GLU A 116 3.55 -0.66 13.47
CA GLU A 116 4.69 -0.08 14.18
C GLU A 116 5.44 0.94 13.33
N ALA A 117 5.62 0.65 12.03
CA ALA A 117 6.21 1.59 11.09
C ALA A 117 5.35 2.84 10.89
N ALA A 118 4.02 2.70 10.83
CA ALA A 118 3.09 3.81 10.73
C ALA A 118 3.16 4.73 11.96
N PHE A 119 3.17 4.15 13.16
CA PHE A 119 3.35 4.93 14.40
C PHE A 119 4.69 5.64 14.47
N ALA A 120 5.78 4.97 14.08
CA ALA A 120 7.11 5.58 14.05
C ALA A 120 7.16 6.80 13.10
N ARG A 121 6.49 6.71 11.96
CA ARG A 121 6.36 7.83 11.01
C ARG A 121 5.51 8.98 11.55
N ALA A 122 4.41 8.69 12.23
CA ALA A 122 3.54 9.70 12.82
C ALA A 122 4.25 10.48 13.95
N GLN A 123 5.15 9.84 14.70
CA GLN A 123 5.95 10.45 15.77
C GLN A 123 7.16 11.25 15.24
N ALA A 124 7.62 10.97 14.03
CA ALA A 124 8.84 11.56 13.45
C ALA A 124 8.65 12.94 12.83
N SER A 125 7.69 13.76 13.31
CA SER A 125 7.55 15.23 13.08
C SER A 125 6.72 15.71 11.88
N PRO A 126 6.01 16.86 12.03
CA PRO A 126 5.22 17.48 10.95
C PRO A 126 6.02 18.52 10.18
N ALA A 127 7.10 18.14 9.51
CA ALA A 127 7.80 19.06 8.61
C ALA A 127 8.63 18.32 7.56
N SER A 128 7.98 17.65 6.64
CA SER A 128 8.48 17.38 5.28
C SER A 128 7.51 16.39 4.65
N ALA A 129 6.57 16.90 3.86
CA ALA A 129 5.72 16.09 3.00
C ALA A 129 6.53 15.62 1.78
N ASP A 130 7.46 14.70 2.01
CA ASP A 130 7.93 13.77 1.01
C ASP A 130 7.33 12.39 1.33
N PRO A 131 6.75 11.68 0.35
CA PRO A 131 6.18 10.36 0.60
C PRO A 131 7.28 9.43 1.10
N PRO A 132 7.06 8.71 2.24
CA PRO A 132 8.10 7.92 2.85
C PRO A 132 8.51 6.75 1.96
N ALA A 133 9.82 6.56 1.87
CA ALA A 133 10.41 5.37 1.30
C ALA A 133 9.93 4.13 2.09
N ALA A 134 9.36 3.17 1.38
CA ALA A 134 9.02 1.85 1.90
C ALA A 134 10.26 1.16 2.50
N PRO A 135 10.09 0.28 3.53
CA PRO A 135 11.19 -0.51 4.02
C PRO A 135 11.79 -1.35 2.90
N ALA A 136 13.10 -1.42 2.86
CA ALA A 136 13.88 -2.07 1.84
C ALA A 136 13.55 -3.56 1.70
N ALA A 137 12.58 -3.84 0.84
CA ALA A 137 12.43 -5.07 0.10
C ALA A 137 11.96 -4.65 -1.30
N GLY A 138 12.90 -4.15 -2.11
CA GLY A 138 12.69 -3.69 -3.48
C GLY A 138 12.05 -2.29 -3.53
N ALA A 139 12.81 -1.26 -3.91
CA ALA A 139 12.26 0.04 -4.28
C ALA A 139 11.04 -0.17 -5.18
N PRO A 140 9.94 0.63 -5.04
CA PRO A 140 8.82 0.51 -5.97
C PRO A 140 9.37 0.72 -7.37
N MET A 141 9.45 -0.38 -8.12
CA MET A 141 9.80 -0.29 -9.53
C MET A 141 8.77 0.63 -10.17
N SER A 142 9.23 1.66 -10.89
CA SER A 142 8.30 2.45 -11.70
C SER A 142 7.47 1.47 -12.55
N THR A 143 6.23 1.78 -12.82
CA THR A 143 5.33 0.94 -13.62
C THR A 143 6.03 0.50 -14.92
N LEU A 144 6.81 1.38 -15.49
CA LEU A 144 7.60 1.13 -16.67
C LEU A 144 8.69 0.06 -16.47
N VAL A 145 9.41 0.12 -15.36
CA VAL A 145 10.41 -0.89 -14.99
C VAL A 145 9.73 -2.23 -14.72
N ALA A 146 8.57 -2.24 -14.07
CA ALA A 146 7.80 -3.46 -13.81
C ALA A 146 7.33 -4.13 -15.10
N VAL A 147 6.85 -3.36 -16.09
CA VAL A 147 6.46 -3.85 -17.42
C VAL A 147 7.67 -4.39 -18.16
N ALA A 148 8.79 -3.66 -18.19
CA ALA A 148 10.03 -4.13 -18.83
C ALA A 148 10.57 -5.42 -18.22
N VAL A 149 10.52 -5.55 -16.88
CA VAL A 149 10.87 -6.79 -16.16
C VAL A 149 9.94 -7.93 -16.58
N GLY A 150 8.63 -7.70 -16.68
CA GLY A 150 7.67 -8.71 -17.16
C GLY A 150 7.97 -9.19 -18.60
N VAL A 151 8.33 -8.27 -19.47
CA VAL A 151 8.76 -8.57 -20.85
C VAL A 151 10.02 -9.45 -20.88
N LEU A 152 11.03 -9.10 -20.08
CA LEU A 152 12.28 -9.88 -19.99
C LEU A 152 12.04 -11.27 -19.38
N MET A 153 11.19 -11.36 -18.35
CA MET A 153 10.80 -12.65 -17.76
C MET A 153 10.20 -13.59 -18.82
N GLN A 154 9.30 -13.07 -19.65
CA GLN A 154 8.62 -13.87 -20.68
C GLN A 154 9.56 -14.20 -21.84
N ARG A 155 10.37 -13.23 -22.31
CA ARG A 155 11.29 -13.43 -23.43
C ARG A 155 12.40 -14.42 -23.13
N ASP A 156 13.01 -14.29 -21.94
CA ASP A 156 14.21 -15.04 -21.58
C ASP A 156 13.93 -16.19 -20.61
N SER A 157 12.64 -16.40 -20.26
CA SER A 157 12.17 -17.45 -19.33
C SER A 157 12.91 -17.45 -17.97
N ILE A 158 13.16 -16.25 -17.43
CA ILE A 158 13.91 -16.04 -16.18
C ILE A 158 13.01 -15.57 -15.05
N ALA A 159 13.46 -15.80 -13.81
CA ALA A 159 12.75 -15.29 -12.61
C ALA A 159 12.83 -13.77 -12.51
N ARG A 160 11.88 -13.15 -11.79
CA ARG A 160 11.76 -11.70 -11.61
C ARG A 160 13.05 -11.02 -11.13
N ALA A 161 13.72 -11.63 -10.15
CA ALA A 161 14.99 -11.09 -9.62
C ALA A 161 16.06 -11.02 -10.71
N ALA A 162 16.25 -12.10 -11.47
CA ALA A 162 17.20 -12.17 -12.56
C ALA A 162 16.86 -11.20 -13.72
N ALA A 163 15.56 -11.02 -14.01
CA ALA A 163 15.10 -10.05 -15.02
C ALA A 163 15.40 -8.60 -14.61
N LEU A 164 15.25 -8.28 -13.31
CA LEU A 164 15.60 -6.96 -12.79
C LEU A 164 17.11 -6.70 -12.83
N GLU A 165 17.92 -7.67 -12.42
CA GLU A 165 19.37 -7.59 -12.50
C GLU A 165 19.84 -7.40 -13.95
N LEU A 166 19.25 -8.14 -14.88
CA LEU A 166 19.55 -8.01 -16.31
C LEU A 166 19.21 -6.62 -16.83
N LEU A 167 18.04 -6.08 -16.48
CA LEU A 167 17.64 -4.72 -16.87
C LEU A 167 18.59 -3.66 -16.32
N GLN A 168 19.03 -3.81 -15.07
CA GLN A 168 20.00 -2.90 -14.45
C GLN A 168 21.38 -2.98 -15.08
N ALA A 169 21.87 -4.20 -15.38
CA ALA A 169 23.14 -4.41 -16.04
C ALA A 169 23.16 -3.77 -17.44
N GLN A 170 22.12 -3.99 -18.23
CA GLN A 170 21.99 -3.40 -19.57
C GLN A 170 21.89 -1.87 -19.54
N ALA A 171 21.18 -1.31 -18.55
CA ALA A 171 21.11 0.13 -18.36
C ALA A 171 22.50 0.73 -18.02
N ALA A 172 23.28 0.03 -17.21
CA ALA A 172 24.64 0.44 -16.86
C ALA A 172 25.59 0.36 -18.05
N GLU A 173 25.51 -0.69 -18.87
CA GLU A 173 26.30 -0.83 -20.12
C GLU A 173 25.97 0.30 -21.11
N ASP A 174 24.71 0.68 -21.24
CA ASP A 174 24.25 1.76 -22.10
C ASP A 174 24.45 3.16 -21.50
N ALA A 175 25.04 3.27 -20.31
CA ALA A 175 25.26 4.51 -19.55
C ALA A 175 23.99 5.37 -19.41
N MET A 176 22.85 4.75 -19.15
CA MET A 176 21.56 5.41 -18.98
C MET A 176 20.84 4.95 -17.71
N SER A 177 19.76 5.67 -17.30
CA SER A 177 18.95 5.26 -16.17
C SER A 177 18.14 3.99 -16.48
N VAL A 178 17.83 3.21 -15.44
CA VAL A 178 17.03 1.98 -15.54
C VAL A 178 15.67 2.26 -16.16
N GLU A 179 15.04 3.40 -15.82
CA GLU A 179 13.75 3.83 -16.38
C GLU A 179 13.84 4.09 -17.88
N ARG A 180 14.92 4.73 -18.33
CA ARG A 180 15.13 5.04 -19.75
C ARG A 180 15.40 3.78 -20.56
N HIS A 181 16.13 2.82 -19.99
CA HIS A 181 16.33 1.52 -20.62
C HIS A 181 15.03 0.70 -20.64
N ALA A 182 14.24 0.73 -19.54
CA ALA A 182 12.92 0.10 -19.48
C ALA A 182 11.98 0.63 -20.58
N GLN A 183 11.96 1.95 -20.81
CA GLN A 183 11.19 2.56 -21.91
C GLN A 183 11.58 1.98 -23.26
N ARG A 184 12.87 1.84 -23.55
CA ARG A 184 13.36 1.26 -24.81
C ARG A 184 12.92 -0.20 -24.98
N VAL A 185 12.92 -0.99 -23.89
CA VAL A 185 12.46 -2.38 -23.93
C VAL A 185 10.96 -2.45 -24.25
N VAL A 186 10.15 -1.62 -23.64
CA VAL A 186 8.70 -1.56 -23.87
C VAL A 186 8.42 -1.06 -25.30
N ASP A 187 9.06 0.01 -25.77
CA ASP A 187 8.89 0.56 -27.11
C ASP A 187 9.26 -0.47 -28.20
N ALA A 188 10.31 -1.25 -27.97
CA ALA A 188 10.71 -2.31 -28.90
C ALA A 188 9.64 -3.41 -29.05
N VAL A 189 8.99 -3.79 -27.96
CA VAL A 189 7.90 -4.78 -28.00
C VAL A 189 6.65 -4.22 -28.67
N GLU A 190 6.29 -2.97 -28.40
CA GLU A 190 5.17 -2.31 -29.06
C GLU A 190 5.39 -2.18 -30.60
N LEU A 191 6.60 -1.88 -31.01
CA LEU A 191 6.97 -1.83 -32.43
C LEU A 191 6.83 -3.19 -33.12
N LEU A 192 7.20 -4.27 -32.42
CA LEU A 192 7.05 -5.64 -32.92
C LEU A 192 5.59 -6.08 -32.98
N ALA A 193 4.77 -5.63 -32.02
CA ALA A 193 3.35 -5.93 -31.97
C ALA A 193 2.53 -5.21 -33.05
N ARG A 194 3.02 -4.07 -33.57
CA ARG A 194 2.38 -3.27 -34.63
C ARG A 194 2.68 -3.76 -36.06
N ARG A 195 3.47 -4.82 -36.24
CA ARG A 195 3.65 -5.39 -37.59
C ARG A 195 2.33 -5.95 -38.10
N PRO A 196 1.79 -5.46 -39.25
CA PRO A 196 0.60 -6.05 -39.83
C PRO A 196 0.90 -7.51 -40.19
N ARG A 197 0.01 -8.41 -39.80
CA ARG A 197 -0.03 -9.78 -40.33
C ARG A 197 -0.32 -9.62 -41.84
N GLY A 198 0.70 -9.78 -42.66
CA GLY A 198 0.56 -10.01 -44.10
C GLY A 198 0.06 -11.44 -44.38
#